data_a32992a83e00a8226dc1eee3f432c668
#
_entry.id   a32992a83e00a8226dc1eee3f432c668
#
_cell.length_a   1.000
_cell.length_b   1.000
_cell.length_c   1.000
_cell.angle_alpha   90.00
_cell.angle_beta   90.00
_cell.angle_gamma   90.00
#
_symmetry.space_group_name_H-M   'P 1'
#
loop_
_entity.id
_entity.type
_entity.pdbx_description
1 polymer ?
#
loop_
_entity_poly.entity_id
_entity_poly.type
_entity_poly.pdbx_seq_one_letter_code
_entity_poly.pdbx_strand_id
1 'polypeptide(L)'
;MARKYEFKPDKKTSGLWHKLYLTKKQRRSVLRWSLYALVLLVVSVLQDVILCRFHPFGATTDLVPLAIILICLVEGAERSCVFALVASALYLFSGSAPGYYSMVLITVLAILATVARQAYFQKGLGATALCAGVALLLYELLTFAMGLFLGLTLPGRIGSFLLTTLMSLPAVLILNPICTSIETLGGETWKE
;
A
#
# COMPACT_ATOMS: atom_id res chain seq x y z
N MET A 1 5.66 -53.02 -18.53
CA MET A 1 6.25 -53.05 -17.17
C MET A 1 5.95 -51.75 -16.46
N ALA A 2 4.96 -51.75 -15.58
CA ALA A 2 4.57 -50.54 -14.82
C ALA A 2 5.45 -50.46 -13.58
N ARG A 3 6.24 -49.39 -13.44
CA ARG A 3 6.96 -49.09 -12.19
C ARG A 3 5.95 -48.77 -11.09
N LYS A 4 5.80 -49.65 -10.13
CA LYS A 4 5.14 -49.37 -8.85
C LYS A 4 5.91 -48.26 -8.12
N TYR A 5 5.29 -47.08 -8.03
CA TYR A 5 5.77 -46.05 -7.09
C TYR A 5 5.48 -46.50 -5.66
N GLU A 6 6.48 -47.03 -5.02
CA GLU A 6 6.42 -47.36 -3.59
C GLU A 6 6.43 -46.04 -2.78
N PHE A 7 5.28 -45.68 -2.24
CA PHE A 7 5.15 -44.55 -1.35
C PHE A 7 5.88 -44.88 -0.04
N LYS A 8 7.08 -44.34 0.15
CA LYS A 8 7.78 -44.39 1.44
C LYS A 8 7.26 -43.23 2.29
N PRO A 9 6.50 -43.50 3.37
CA PRO A 9 6.11 -42.42 4.27
C PRO A 9 7.36 -41.86 4.93
N ASP A 10 7.56 -40.56 4.83
CA ASP A 10 8.64 -39.84 5.48
C ASP A 10 8.58 -40.09 6.99
N LYS A 11 9.70 -40.47 7.57
CA LYS A 11 9.84 -40.65 9.00
C LYS A 11 9.43 -39.36 9.71
N LYS A 12 8.32 -39.39 10.45
CA LYS A 12 7.87 -38.30 11.34
C LYS A 12 8.94 -38.00 12.36
N THR A 13 9.81 -37.08 12.10
CA THR A 13 10.60 -36.42 13.13
C THR A 13 9.70 -35.43 13.85
N SER A 14 9.15 -35.83 14.98
CA SER A 14 8.30 -35.04 15.87
C SER A 14 9.13 -33.98 16.60
N GLY A 15 9.56 -32.94 15.91
CA GLY A 15 10.22 -31.81 16.51
C GLY A 15 9.42 -30.53 16.21
N LEU A 16 9.20 -29.70 17.25
CA LEU A 16 8.59 -28.37 17.11
C LEU A 16 9.19 -27.55 15.97
N TRP A 17 10.46 -27.77 15.66
CA TRP A 17 11.20 -27.16 14.54
C TRP A 17 10.70 -27.58 13.15
N HIS A 18 10.07 -28.74 13.00
CA HIS A 18 9.50 -29.20 11.72
C HIS A 18 8.21 -28.45 11.36
N LYS A 19 7.50 -27.89 12.35
CA LYS A 19 6.32 -27.04 12.12
C LYS A 19 6.69 -25.63 11.64
N LEU A 20 7.95 -25.21 11.83
CA LEU A 20 8.49 -23.92 11.39
C LEU A 20 9.14 -23.98 10.00
N TYR A 21 9.13 -25.13 9.33
CA TYR A 21 9.69 -25.22 7.98
C TYR A 21 8.73 -24.58 6.97
N LEU A 22 8.94 -23.29 6.73
CA LEU A 22 8.23 -22.58 5.69
C LEU A 22 8.54 -23.20 4.33
N THR A 23 7.52 -23.58 3.58
CA THR A 23 7.67 -24.00 2.19
C THR A 23 8.32 -22.88 1.38
N LYS A 24 9.02 -23.23 0.29
CA LYS A 24 9.64 -22.21 -0.60
C LYS A 24 8.66 -21.11 -1.01
N LYS A 25 7.38 -21.45 -1.22
CA LYS A 25 6.30 -20.53 -1.57
C LYS A 25 5.99 -19.57 -0.40
N GLN A 26 5.87 -20.08 0.81
CA GLN A 26 5.63 -19.27 2.01
C GLN A 26 6.79 -18.33 2.32
N ARG A 27 8.04 -18.79 2.18
CA ARG A 27 9.24 -17.96 2.39
C ARG A 27 9.28 -16.78 1.42
N ARG A 28 8.94 -16.99 0.13
CA ARG A 28 8.85 -15.91 -0.86
C ARG A 28 7.73 -14.92 -0.53
N SER A 29 6.57 -15.41 -0.08
CA SER A 29 5.48 -14.56 0.35
C SER A 29 5.86 -13.69 1.56
N VAL A 30 6.49 -14.27 2.58
CA VAL A 30 6.98 -13.52 3.75
C VAL A 30 8.01 -12.47 3.34
N LEU A 31 8.96 -12.83 2.46
CA LEU A 31 9.97 -11.89 1.96
C LEU A 31 9.31 -10.69 1.26
N ARG A 32 8.31 -10.95 0.41
CA ARG A 32 7.58 -9.90 -0.31
C ARG A 32 6.88 -8.93 0.65
N TRP A 33 6.13 -9.46 1.62
CA TRP A 33 5.45 -8.62 2.62
C TRP A 33 6.42 -7.86 3.51
N SER A 34 7.55 -8.46 3.86
CA SER A 34 8.63 -7.80 4.59
C SER A 34 9.25 -6.65 3.79
N LEU A 35 9.42 -6.80 2.46
CA LEU A 35 9.90 -5.74 1.58
C LEU A 35 8.90 -4.58 1.48
N TYR A 36 7.59 -4.86 1.37
CA TYR A 36 6.57 -3.81 1.39
C TYR A 36 6.53 -3.06 2.72
N ALA A 37 6.64 -3.78 3.83
CA ALA A 37 6.73 -3.15 5.15
C ALA A 37 7.97 -2.25 5.27
N LEU A 38 9.10 -2.68 4.71
CA LEU A 38 10.33 -1.90 4.68
C LEU A 38 10.18 -0.64 3.80
N VAL A 39 9.58 -0.76 2.62
CA VAL A 39 9.27 0.40 1.74
C VAL A 39 8.39 1.39 2.48
N LEU A 40 7.35 0.91 3.16
CA LEU A 40 6.42 1.74 3.91
C LEU A 40 7.12 2.47 5.06
N LEU A 41 8.00 1.76 5.79
CA LEU A 41 8.82 2.35 6.85
C LEU A 41 9.75 3.45 6.30
N VAL A 42 10.44 3.18 5.19
CA VAL A 42 11.33 4.19 4.56
C VAL A 42 10.53 5.41 4.12
N VAL A 43 9.36 5.22 3.50
CA VAL A 43 8.48 6.30 3.06
C VAL A 43 7.98 7.12 4.25
N SER A 44 7.58 6.47 5.35
CA SER A 44 7.15 7.14 6.58
C SER A 44 8.26 8.01 7.18
N VAL A 45 9.46 7.44 7.34
CA VAL A 45 10.62 8.20 7.83
C VAL A 45 10.95 9.37 6.91
N LEU A 46 10.91 9.18 5.59
CA LEU A 46 11.18 10.22 4.61
C LEU A 46 10.13 11.35 4.70
N GLN A 47 8.86 11.00 4.85
CA GLN A 47 7.78 11.96 5.04
C GLN A 47 7.98 12.75 6.34
N ASP A 48 8.19 12.08 7.48
CA ASP A 48 8.20 12.71 8.80
C ASP A 48 9.49 13.49 9.08
N VAL A 49 10.64 13.06 8.54
CA VAL A 49 11.94 13.69 8.80
C VAL A 49 12.31 14.75 7.77
N ILE A 50 12.09 14.47 6.49
CA ILE A 50 12.56 15.32 5.39
C ILE A 50 11.43 16.21 4.88
N LEU A 51 10.32 15.63 4.49
CA LEU A 51 9.26 16.36 3.79
C LEU A 51 8.40 17.21 4.71
N CYS A 52 8.29 16.85 6.00
CA CYS A 52 7.58 17.71 6.97
C CYS A 52 8.24 19.09 7.18
N ARG A 53 9.51 19.24 6.77
CA ARG A 53 10.21 20.54 6.79
C ARG A 53 9.93 21.41 5.55
N PHE A 54 9.46 20.80 4.48
CA PHE A 54 9.12 21.48 3.23
C PHE A 54 7.61 21.75 3.18
N HIS A 55 7.23 23.00 3.42
CA HIS A 55 5.82 23.42 3.41
C HIS A 55 5.59 24.51 2.33
N PRO A 56 5.76 24.22 1.05
CA PRO A 56 5.48 25.22 0.01
C PRO A 56 3.99 25.58 0.06
N PHE A 57 3.71 26.86 0.29
CA PHE A 57 2.34 27.40 0.39
C PHE A 57 1.46 26.75 1.49
N GLY A 58 2.06 26.16 2.52
CA GLY A 58 1.34 25.48 3.61
C GLY A 58 0.82 24.09 3.25
N ALA A 59 1.24 23.54 2.09
CA ALA A 59 0.98 22.15 1.72
C ALA A 59 2.11 21.24 2.20
N THR A 60 1.77 20.04 2.61
CA THR A 60 2.69 18.96 2.94
C THR A 60 2.58 17.88 1.87
N THR A 61 3.52 16.94 1.83
CA THR A 61 3.42 15.77 0.95
C THR A 61 2.92 14.57 1.73
N ASP A 62 1.85 13.93 1.29
CA ASP A 62 1.28 12.73 1.91
C ASP A 62 1.69 11.48 1.15
N LEU A 63 2.95 11.04 1.40
CA LEU A 63 3.54 9.88 0.72
C LEU A 63 3.06 8.55 1.29
N VAL A 64 2.74 8.48 2.60
CA VAL A 64 2.35 7.22 3.24
C VAL A 64 1.01 6.72 2.71
N PRO A 65 -0.09 7.53 2.66
CA PRO A 65 -1.33 7.12 2.02
C PRO A 65 -1.14 6.71 0.57
N LEU A 66 -0.33 7.47 -0.18
CA LEU A 66 0.01 7.15 -1.56
C LEU A 66 0.71 5.78 -1.69
N ALA A 67 1.70 5.49 -0.85
CA ALA A 67 2.42 4.22 -0.86
C ALA A 67 1.50 3.04 -0.53
N ILE A 68 0.60 3.19 0.45
CA ILE A 68 -0.39 2.16 0.79
C ILE A 68 -1.29 1.87 -0.41
N ILE A 69 -1.85 2.92 -1.04
CA ILE A 69 -2.71 2.78 -2.22
C ILE A 69 -1.95 2.11 -3.37
N LEU A 70 -0.70 2.51 -3.64
CA LEU A 70 0.13 1.92 -4.70
C LEU A 70 0.42 0.44 -4.48
N ILE A 71 0.80 0.05 -3.26
CA ILE A 71 1.04 -1.36 -2.93
C ILE A 71 -0.23 -2.18 -3.14
N CYS A 72 -1.39 -1.65 -2.73
CA CYS A 72 -2.67 -2.30 -2.93
C CYS A 72 -3.03 -2.43 -4.41
N LEU A 73 -2.78 -1.41 -5.21
CA LEU A 73 -3.00 -1.44 -6.65
C LEU A 73 -2.14 -2.52 -7.33
N VAL A 74 -0.90 -2.70 -6.90
CA VAL A 74 0.03 -3.68 -7.47
C VAL A 74 -0.35 -5.11 -7.07
N GLU A 75 -0.63 -5.37 -5.79
CA GLU A 75 -0.91 -6.71 -5.26
C GLU A 75 -2.31 -7.27 -5.61
N GLY A 76 -3.27 -6.41 -5.90
CA GLY A 76 -4.65 -6.80 -6.18
C GLY A 76 -5.54 -6.89 -4.94
N ALA A 77 -6.88 -6.92 -5.16
CA ALA A 77 -7.88 -6.69 -4.12
C ALA A 77 -7.86 -7.73 -2.98
N GLU A 78 -7.70 -9.01 -3.31
CA GLU A 78 -7.80 -10.09 -2.31
C GLU A 78 -6.73 -10.03 -1.22
N ARG A 79 -5.50 -9.65 -1.60
CA ARG A 79 -4.35 -9.65 -0.69
C ARG A 79 -4.11 -8.29 -0.04
N SER A 80 -4.53 -7.23 -0.72
CA SER A 80 -4.28 -5.85 -0.31
C SER A 80 -5.19 -5.38 0.83
N CYS A 81 -6.38 -5.96 1.00
CA CYS A 81 -7.34 -5.55 2.03
C CYS A 81 -6.74 -5.61 3.43
N VAL A 82 -6.14 -6.75 3.80
CA VAL A 82 -5.51 -6.93 5.12
C VAL A 82 -4.30 -6.02 5.27
N PHE A 83 -3.49 -5.90 4.21
CA PHE A 83 -2.32 -5.02 4.22
C PHE A 83 -2.72 -3.55 4.38
N ALA A 84 -3.73 -3.07 3.64
CA ALA A 84 -4.22 -1.69 3.73
C ALA A 84 -4.68 -1.36 5.15
N LEU A 85 -5.40 -2.29 5.78
CA LEU A 85 -5.90 -2.11 7.14
C LEU A 85 -4.75 -2.05 8.17
N VAL A 86 -3.79 -2.97 8.08
CA VAL A 86 -2.64 -2.98 9.00
C VAL A 86 -1.74 -1.77 8.76
N ALA A 87 -1.46 -1.43 7.50
CA ALA A 87 -0.60 -0.29 7.15
C ALA A 87 -1.23 1.05 7.55
N SER A 88 -2.54 1.23 7.33
CA SER A 88 -3.24 2.44 7.76
C SER A 88 -3.35 2.56 9.29
N ALA A 89 -3.46 1.44 10.01
CA ALA A 89 -3.37 1.43 11.46
C ALA A 89 -1.98 1.84 11.95
N LEU A 90 -0.91 1.32 11.35
CA LEU A 90 0.46 1.73 11.67
C LEU A 90 0.68 3.22 11.38
N TYR A 91 0.13 3.73 10.27
CA TYR A 91 0.17 5.16 9.94
C TYR A 91 -0.55 6.00 11.00
N LEU A 92 -1.69 5.53 11.51
CA LEU A 92 -2.38 6.20 12.61
C LEU A 92 -1.55 6.22 13.89
N PHE A 93 -0.93 5.09 14.25
CA PHE A 93 -0.09 5.00 15.45
C PHE A 93 1.22 5.78 15.35
N SER A 94 1.73 6.07 14.16
CA SER A 94 2.90 6.94 13.98
C SER A 94 2.63 8.40 14.39
N GLY A 95 1.36 8.79 14.53
CA GLY A 95 0.97 10.17 14.87
C GLY A 95 0.99 11.13 13.68
N SER A 96 1.36 10.67 12.48
CA SER A 96 1.41 11.49 11.27
C SER A 96 0.05 11.62 10.60
N ALA A 97 -0.92 10.77 10.96
CA ALA A 97 -2.25 10.77 10.38
C ALA A 97 -3.09 11.95 10.88
N PRO A 98 -3.91 12.58 10.01
CA PRO A 98 -4.72 13.75 10.36
C PRO A 98 -5.83 13.45 11.36
N GLY A 99 -6.18 12.17 11.58
CA GLY A 99 -7.20 11.76 12.56
C GLY A 99 -7.55 10.28 12.46
N TYR A 100 -8.35 9.77 13.40
CA TYR A 100 -8.75 8.36 13.45
C TYR A 100 -9.52 7.90 12.21
N TYR A 101 -10.25 8.79 11.55
CA TYR A 101 -10.99 8.53 10.33
C TYR A 101 -10.07 8.20 9.14
N SER A 102 -8.82 8.64 9.17
CA SER A 102 -7.86 8.40 8.07
C SER A 102 -7.59 6.92 7.84
N MET A 103 -7.59 6.10 8.89
CA MET A 103 -7.43 4.65 8.79
C MET A 103 -8.53 4.03 7.92
N VAL A 104 -9.78 4.39 8.18
CA VAL A 104 -10.94 3.88 7.41
C VAL A 104 -10.91 4.41 5.99
N LEU A 105 -10.64 5.72 5.81
CA LEU A 105 -10.61 6.34 4.49
C LEU A 105 -9.54 5.73 3.59
N ILE A 106 -8.30 5.57 4.08
CA ILE A 106 -7.21 4.97 3.30
C ILE A 106 -7.56 3.53 2.92
N THR A 107 -8.05 2.74 3.88
CA THR A 107 -8.40 1.33 3.63
C THR A 107 -9.48 1.20 2.57
N VAL A 108 -10.57 1.95 2.71
CA VAL A 108 -11.70 1.90 1.76
C VAL A 108 -11.27 2.38 0.38
N LEU A 109 -10.56 3.52 0.30
CA LEU A 109 -10.12 4.07 -0.98
C LEU A 109 -9.08 3.18 -1.67
N ALA A 110 -8.16 2.56 -0.93
CA ALA A 110 -7.20 1.62 -1.49
C ALA A 110 -7.90 0.40 -2.11
N ILE A 111 -8.90 -0.15 -1.44
CA ILE A 111 -9.69 -1.28 -1.96
C ILE A 111 -10.50 -0.85 -3.18
N LEU A 112 -11.22 0.28 -3.11
CA LEU A 112 -12.01 0.78 -4.23
C LEU A 112 -11.14 1.08 -5.46
N ALA A 113 -9.99 1.72 -5.27
CA ALA A 113 -9.05 1.99 -6.36
C ALA A 113 -8.53 0.69 -6.98
N THR A 114 -8.24 -0.32 -6.16
CA THR A 114 -7.76 -1.62 -6.64
C THR A 114 -8.84 -2.35 -7.45
N VAL A 115 -10.07 -2.38 -6.96
CA VAL A 115 -11.21 -2.98 -7.68
C VAL A 115 -11.50 -2.23 -8.97
N ALA A 116 -11.51 -0.90 -8.94
CA ALA A 116 -11.73 -0.07 -10.12
C ALA A 116 -10.62 -0.30 -11.18
N ARG A 117 -9.36 -0.39 -10.75
CA ARG A 117 -8.25 -0.71 -11.66
C ARG A 117 -8.44 -2.08 -12.30
N GLN A 118 -8.79 -3.11 -11.53
CA GLN A 118 -8.99 -4.46 -12.06
C GLN A 118 -10.17 -4.55 -13.03
N ALA A 119 -11.25 -3.77 -12.80
CA ALA A 119 -12.44 -3.81 -13.62
C ALA A 119 -12.32 -3.02 -14.92
N TYR A 120 -11.59 -1.88 -14.93
CA TYR A 120 -11.65 -0.91 -16.03
C TYR A 120 -10.32 -0.66 -16.73
N PHE A 121 -9.18 -1.02 -16.13
CA PHE A 121 -7.88 -0.64 -16.67
C PHE A 121 -6.96 -1.83 -16.90
N GLN A 122 -6.27 -1.80 -18.05
CA GLN A 122 -5.19 -2.74 -18.33
C GLN A 122 -3.95 -2.43 -17.48
N LYS A 123 -3.10 -3.43 -17.25
CA LYS A 123 -1.86 -3.27 -16.51
C LYS A 123 -0.93 -2.30 -17.24
N GLY A 124 -0.67 -1.15 -16.62
CA GLY A 124 0.21 -0.14 -17.17
C GLY A 124 0.56 0.94 -16.14
N LEU A 125 1.74 1.55 -16.29
CA LEU A 125 2.20 2.65 -15.44
C LEU A 125 1.21 3.82 -15.40
N GLY A 126 0.67 4.21 -16.56
CA GLY A 126 -0.29 5.30 -16.65
C GLY A 126 -1.59 5.03 -15.92
N ALA A 127 -2.15 3.81 -16.07
CA ALA A 127 -3.36 3.39 -15.38
C ALA A 127 -3.16 3.37 -13.86
N THR A 128 -2.02 2.84 -13.39
CA THR A 128 -1.68 2.82 -11.95
C THR A 128 -1.52 4.23 -11.40
N ALA A 129 -0.82 5.10 -12.12
CA ALA A 129 -0.63 6.50 -11.72
C ALA A 129 -1.95 7.26 -11.66
N LEU A 130 -2.83 7.06 -12.64
CA LEU A 130 -4.14 7.69 -12.68
C LEU A 130 -5.01 7.21 -11.51
N CYS A 131 -5.11 5.89 -11.30
CA CYS A 131 -5.90 5.34 -10.18
C CYS A 131 -5.35 5.78 -8.82
N ALA A 132 -4.03 5.78 -8.64
CA ALA A 132 -3.39 6.26 -7.41
C ALA A 132 -3.64 7.76 -7.19
N GLY A 133 -3.51 8.57 -8.24
CA GLY A 133 -3.76 10.01 -8.18
C GLY A 133 -5.21 10.35 -7.84
N VAL A 134 -6.18 9.68 -8.47
CA VAL A 134 -7.60 9.87 -8.16
C VAL A 134 -7.93 9.43 -6.75
N ALA A 135 -7.39 8.27 -6.31
CA ALA A 135 -7.62 7.78 -4.96
C ALA A 135 -7.01 8.71 -3.89
N LEU A 136 -5.81 9.25 -4.13
CA LEU A 136 -5.17 10.21 -3.25
C LEU A 136 -5.97 11.53 -3.21
N LEU A 137 -6.41 12.03 -4.35
CA LEU A 137 -7.23 13.23 -4.44
C LEU A 137 -8.53 13.07 -3.66
N LEU A 138 -9.19 11.92 -3.80
CA LEU A 138 -10.39 11.61 -3.02
C LEU A 138 -10.09 11.54 -1.51
N TYR A 139 -8.97 10.94 -1.14
CA TYR A 139 -8.52 10.89 0.25
C TYR A 139 -8.36 12.30 0.84
N GLU A 140 -7.64 13.18 0.15
CA GLU A 140 -7.43 14.56 0.59
C GLU A 140 -8.72 15.36 0.67
N LEU A 141 -9.62 15.22 -0.32
CA LEU A 141 -10.92 15.89 -0.30
C LEU A 141 -11.81 15.40 0.87
N LEU A 142 -11.84 14.09 1.11
CA LEU A 142 -12.61 13.52 2.22
C LEU A 142 -12.00 13.93 3.58
N THR A 143 -10.67 13.94 3.68
CA THR A 143 -9.96 14.42 4.87
C THR A 143 -10.26 15.91 5.12
N PHE A 144 -10.25 16.74 4.09
CA PHE A 144 -10.67 18.14 4.16
C PHE A 144 -12.11 18.28 4.61
N ALA A 145 -13.05 17.53 4.01
CA ALA A 145 -14.46 17.55 4.37
C ALA A 145 -14.70 17.15 5.83
N MET A 146 -14.01 16.09 6.31
CA MET A 146 -14.07 15.68 7.71
C MET A 146 -13.48 16.73 8.65
N GLY A 147 -12.35 17.31 8.26
CA GLY A 147 -11.74 18.41 9.01
C GLY A 147 -12.63 19.66 9.12
N LEU A 148 -13.38 19.95 8.05
CA LEU A 148 -14.34 21.06 8.01
C LEU A 148 -15.55 20.76 8.89
N PHE A 149 -16.08 19.55 8.82
CA PHE A 149 -17.20 19.09 9.64
C PHE A 149 -16.86 19.11 11.14
N LEU A 150 -15.63 18.74 11.49
CA LEU A 150 -15.12 18.75 12.86
C LEU A 150 -14.67 20.14 13.34
N GLY A 151 -14.72 21.17 12.49
CA GLY A 151 -14.26 22.53 12.82
C GLY A 151 -12.74 22.66 12.95
N LEU A 152 -11.97 21.68 12.45
CA LEU A 152 -10.50 21.66 12.54
C LEU A 152 -9.82 22.43 11.40
N THR A 153 -10.53 22.65 10.29
CA THR A 153 -10.01 23.32 9.09
C THR A 153 -10.92 24.46 8.65
N LEU A 154 -10.31 25.48 8.02
CA LEU A 154 -11.04 26.59 7.43
C LEU A 154 -11.33 26.33 5.94
N PRO A 155 -12.48 26.79 5.38
CA PRO A 155 -12.83 26.59 3.96
C PRO A 155 -11.76 27.08 2.99
N GLY A 156 -11.05 28.15 3.34
CA GLY A 156 -9.98 28.73 2.49
C GLY A 156 -8.75 27.84 2.32
N ARG A 157 -8.62 26.74 3.07
CA ARG A 157 -7.48 25.80 2.97
C ARG A 157 -7.63 24.71 1.91
N ILE A 158 -8.72 24.68 1.15
CA ILE A 158 -8.93 23.67 0.11
C ILE A 158 -7.78 23.62 -0.90
N GLY A 159 -7.20 24.79 -1.22
CA GLY A 159 -6.04 24.88 -2.11
C GLY A 159 -4.81 24.16 -1.61
N SER A 160 -4.55 24.13 -0.30
CA SER A 160 -3.41 23.42 0.27
C SER A 160 -3.58 21.90 0.16
N PHE A 161 -4.80 21.36 0.33
CA PHE A 161 -5.08 19.93 0.15
C PHE A 161 -4.92 19.47 -1.31
N LEU A 162 -5.39 20.27 -2.26
CA LEU A 162 -5.18 20.02 -3.69
C LEU A 162 -3.69 20.07 -4.06
N LEU A 163 -2.96 21.02 -3.50
CA LEU A 163 -1.52 21.13 -3.73
C LEU A 163 -0.75 19.96 -3.10
N THR A 164 -1.18 19.46 -1.92
CA THR A 164 -0.64 18.23 -1.30
C THR A 164 -0.75 17.03 -2.24
N THR A 165 -1.92 16.83 -2.86
CA THR A 165 -2.10 15.78 -3.88
C THR A 165 -1.12 15.96 -5.04
N LEU A 166 -1.03 17.17 -5.58
CA LEU A 166 -0.18 17.46 -6.75
C LEU A 166 1.31 17.22 -6.43
N MET A 167 1.76 17.62 -5.24
CA MET A 167 3.15 17.44 -4.78
C MET A 167 3.49 15.97 -4.50
N SER A 168 2.49 15.16 -4.15
CA SER A 168 2.68 13.72 -3.88
C SER A 168 2.69 12.87 -5.16
N LEU A 169 2.08 13.31 -6.27
CA LEU A 169 2.00 12.57 -7.54
C LEU A 169 3.35 12.16 -8.13
N PRO A 170 4.40 13.01 -8.16
CA PRO A 170 5.71 12.60 -8.70
C PRO A 170 6.31 11.37 -8.01
N ALA A 171 5.97 11.15 -6.74
CA ALA A 171 6.45 9.98 -6.01
C ALA A 171 5.91 8.66 -6.58
N VAL A 172 4.78 8.67 -7.30
CA VAL A 172 4.25 7.49 -8.01
C VAL A 172 5.27 6.96 -9.02
N LEU A 173 5.97 7.85 -9.73
CA LEU A 173 6.95 7.46 -10.75
C LEU A 173 8.14 6.70 -10.14
N ILE A 174 8.47 7.00 -8.89
CA ILE A 174 9.58 6.36 -8.17
C ILE A 174 9.09 5.09 -7.44
N LEU A 175 7.94 5.17 -6.78
CA LEU A 175 7.42 4.07 -5.96
C LEU A 175 6.85 2.93 -6.80
N ASN A 176 6.21 3.23 -7.94
CA ASN A 176 5.57 2.21 -8.76
C ASN A 176 6.56 1.15 -9.31
N PRO A 177 7.73 1.50 -9.90
CA PRO A 177 8.70 0.49 -10.33
C PRO A 177 9.27 -0.31 -9.16
N ILE A 178 9.40 0.26 -7.98
CA ILE A 178 9.84 -0.45 -6.77
C ILE A 178 8.79 -1.49 -6.37
N CYS A 179 7.51 -1.09 -6.30
CA CYS A 179 6.42 -2.00 -5.95
C CYS A 179 6.24 -3.14 -6.97
N THR A 180 6.33 -2.83 -8.27
CA THR A 180 6.23 -3.86 -9.33
C THR A 180 7.43 -4.81 -9.31
N SER A 181 8.64 -4.33 -8.99
CA SER A 181 9.82 -5.20 -8.83
C SER A 181 9.66 -6.15 -7.64
N ILE A 182 9.05 -5.71 -6.55
CA ILE A 182 8.76 -6.56 -5.39
C ILE A 182 7.69 -7.60 -5.72
N GLU A 183 6.65 -7.24 -6.49
CA GLU A 183 5.62 -8.17 -6.96
C GLU A 183 6.25 -9.34 -7.75
N THR A 184 7.16 -9.04 -8.67
CA THR A 184 7.82 -10.07 -9.50
C THR A 184 8.68 -11.03 -8.70
N LEU A 185 9.30 -10.60 -7.60
CA LEU A 185 10.05 -11.47 -6.69
C LEU A 185 9.18 -12.55 -6.03
N GLY A 186 7.89 -12.32 -5.93
CA GLY A 186 6.92 -13.28 -5.39
C GLY A 186 6.63 -14.51 -6.28
N GLY A 187 6.99 -14.48 -7.54
CA GLY A 187 6.89 -15.61 -8.47
C GLY A 187 5.46 -15.97 -8.93
N GLU A 188 4.46 -15.18 -8.58
CA GLU A 188 3.10 -15.27 -9.09
C GLU A 188 2.79 -14.01 -9.91
N THR A 189 3.31 -13.96 -11.14
CA THR A 189 2.68 -13.10 -12.14
C THR A 189 1.31 -13.68 -12.43
N TRP A 190 0.25 -12.93 -12.25
CA TRP A 190 -1.06 -13.27 -12.78
C TRP A 190 -0.89 -13.47 -14.28
N LYS A 191 -0.80 -14.72 -14.69
CA LYS A 191 -0.99 -15.07 -16.10
C LYS A 191 -2.50 -15.00 -16.32
N GLU A 192 -2.89 -14.09 -17.16
CA GLU A 192 -4.19 -14.06 -17.80
C GLU A 192 -4.45 -15.40 -18.50
#